data_c016f57582a7bc52827c46668cb63d94
#
_entry.id   c016f57582a7bc52827c46668cb63d94
#
_cell.length_a   1.000
_cell.length_b   1.000
_cell.length_c   1.000
_cell.angle_alpha   90.00
_cell.angle_beta   90.00
_cell.angle_gamma   90.00
#
_symmetry.space_group_name_H-M   'P 1'
#
loop_
_entity.id
_entity.type
_entity.pdbx_description
1 polymer ?
#
loop_
_entity_poly.entity_id
_entity_poly.type
_entity_poly.pdbx_seq_one_letter_code
_entity_poly.pdbx_strand_id
1 'polypeptide(L)'
;MQVPKVLGIETEYGIAGGPEQDPILASSIIVNAYAQEGRTRINWDFDSESPSSDSRGVLNFTSFAPIVETQLANTVLTNGARLYVDHAHPEYSSPECRTPLEATLYDAAGEEVMLRAMNVSNQSLDPSMRITLYKNNCDGKGNSYGTHENYLLSRELEFKEVVAGVVPHFVSRQIIFGAGKVGAETEDGLEVNPPFQISQRAEFFEEVVGLETTLKRPIVNTRDEPHSDAERFRRLHVIIGDANMSQVATFVKLGSTSLLLSLLEAEGAKVFPSMPVHPVQSVRSFAIDTTLTHAVLCEDGKKRTAWDFQDELWNLADSFTKRTGAPDVAGEDEVALIMKHWREMLDGVRDNPASVADRIDWVAKLRVIEGLKDRYDLPDNDAKLRAVDLQYHDLRKEKSLAKRVGLLELFSNEQVSEAVHNPPRTTRAYFRGQCVARFPEQIVAANWDSVVFDLGEGPLQRVPMLDPLRGTAELTQDLLEKNSSASALLKAMNG
;
A
#
# COMPACT_ATOMS: atom_id res chain seq x y z
N MET A 1 -7.58 15.86 18.45
CA MET A 1 -6.59 16.82 17.89
C MET A 1 -6.07 16.23 16.59
N GLN A 2 -5.99 17.00 15.48
CA GLN A 2 -5.40 16.53 14.24
C GLN A 2 -3.90 16.23 14.42
N VAL A 3 -3.45 15.09 13.86
CA VAL A 3 -2.03 14.73 13.82
C VAL A 3 -1.54 14.72 12.37
N PRO A 4 -0.26 15.06 12.11
CA PRO A 4 0.32 14.94 10.77
C PRO A 4 0.12 13.54 10.20
N LYS A 5 -0.35 13.46 8.94
CA LYS A 5 -0.64 12.19 8.27
C LYS A 5 0.66 11.57 7.76
N VAL A 6 1.38 10.89 8.67
CA VAL A 6 2.46 9.99 8.25
C VAL A 6 1.81 8.73 7.69
N LEU A 7 2.29 8.29 6.55
CA LEU A 7 1.70 7.16 5.83
C LEU A 7 2.77 6.29 5.17
N GLY A 8 2.37 5.09 4.78
CA GLY A 8 3.19 4.14 4.02
C GLY A 8 2.31 3.17 3.25
N ILE A 9 2.89 2.51 2.27
CA ILE A 9 2.25 1.50 1.44
C ILE A 9 3.06 0.21 1.46
N GLU A 10 2.38 -0.91 1.57
CA GLU A 10 2.94 -2.27 1.54
C GLU A 10 2.37 -2.97 0.31
N THR A 11 3.21 -3.61 -0.49
CA THR A 11 2.77 -4.33 -1.67
C THR A 11 3.40 -5.71 -1.71
N GLU A 12 2.56 -6.74 -1.68
CA GLU A 12 2.90 -8.10 -2.03
C GLU A 12 2.87 -8.25 -3.55
N TYR A 13 3.91 -8.84 -4.12
CA TYR A 13 4.00 -9.02 -5.57
C TYR A 13 3.66 -10.45 -5.96
N GLY A 14 2.81 -10.62 -6.96
CA GLY A 14 2.55 -11.91 -7.58
C GLY A 14 3.84 -12.48 -8.17
N ILE A 15 4.02 -13.80 -8.02
CA ILE A 15 5.25 -14.49 -8.45
C ILE A 15 4.90 -15.70 -9.30
N ALA A 16 5.64 -15.88 -10.39
CA ALA A 16 5.53 -17.06 -11.26
C ALA A 16 6.91 -17.57 -11.66
N GLY A 17 7.03 -18.87 -11.83
CA GLY A 17 8.30 -19.55 -12.10
C GLY A 17 9.07 -19.86 -10.83
N GLY A 18 10.40 -19.99 -10.95
CA GLY A 18 11.28 -20.37 -9.85
C GLY A 18 11.54 -21.87 -9.77
N PRO A 19 12.57 -22.27 -8.97
CA PRO A 19 12.87 -23.67 -8.73
C PRO A 19 11.69 -24.41 -8.09
N GLU A 20 11.46 -25.65 -8.51
CA GLU A 20 10.43 -26.54 -7.99
C GLU A 20 8.97 -25.98 -8.09
N GLN A 21 8.79 -24.80 -8.73
CA GLN A 21 7.54 -24.04 -8.74
C GLN A 21 7.02 -23.72 -7.31
N ASP A 22 7.95 -23.63 -6.35
CA ASP A 22 7.65 -23.24 -4.97
C ASP A 22 7.71 -21.71 -4.83
N PRO A 23 6.59 -21.02 -4.55
CA PRO A 23 6.55 -19.56 -4.47
C PRO A 23 7.31 -19.02 -3.24
N ILE A 24 7.38 -19.76 -2.13
CA ILE A 24 8.11 -19.34 -0.92
C ILE A 24 9.62 -19.35 -1.20
N LEU A 25 10.11 -20.41 -1.85
CA LEU A 25 11.51 -20.51 -2.25
C LEU A 25 11.86 -19.43 -3.28
N ALA A 26 11.02 -19.23 -4.29
CA ALA A 26 11.20 -18.21 -5.31
C ALA A 26 11.23 -16.78 -4.70
N SER A 27 10.31 -16.48 -3.77
CA SER A 27 10.27 -15.20 -3.05
C SER A 27 11.52 -14.99 -2.19
N SER A 28 12.00 -16.04 -1.50
CA SER A 28 13.23 -15.99 -0.72
C SER A 28 14.46 -15.74 -1.59
N ILE A 29 14.50 -16.31 -2.80
CA ILE A 29 15.58 -16.05 -3.79
C ILE A 29 15.57 -14.55 -4.18
N ILE A 30 14.40 -13.98 -4.47
CA ILE A 30 14.25 -12.55 -4.83
C ILE A 30 14.80 -11.64 -3.72
N VAL A 31 14.33 -11.83 -2.48
CA VAL A 31 14.73 -11.00 -1.33
C VAL A 31 16.22 -11.13 -1.04
N ASN A 32 16.74 -12.36 -1.03
CA ASN A 32 18.17 -12.60 -0.76
C ASN A 32 19.08 -12.06 -1.87
N ALA A 33 18.69 -12.15 -3.14
CA ALA A 33 19.47 -11.62 -4.25
C ALA A 33 19.65 -10.11 -4.14
N TYR A 34 18.59 -9.37 -3.81
CA TYR A 34 18.67 -7.92 -3.60
C TYR A 34 19.55 -7.55 -2.40
N ALA A 35 19.39 -8.25 -1.28
CA ALA A 35 20.19 -8.02 -0.08
C ALA A 35 21.70 -8.29 -0.31
N GLN A 36 22.06 -9.27 -1.16
CA GLN A 36 23.45 -9.56 -1.51
C GLN A 36 24.05 -8.49 -2.42
N GLU A 37 23.30 -8.00 -3.41
CA GLU A 37 23.76 -6.93 -4.30
C GLU A 37 24.04 -5.65 -3.51
N GLY A 38 23.14 -5.27 -2.59
CA GLY A 38 23.27 -4.09 -1.74
C GLY A 38 24.32 -4.23 -0.63
N ARG A 39 24.93 -5.42 -0.44
CA ARG A 39 25.85 -5.75 0.68
C ARG A 39 25.29 -5.41 2.07
N THR A 40 23.97 -5.36 2.20
CA THR A 40 23.28 -5.05 3.46
C THR A 40 22.40 -6.23 3.84
N ARG A 41 22.78 -6.96 4.89
CA ARG A 41 21.96 -7.97 5.54
C ARG A 41 21.65 -7.51 6.95
N ILE A 42 20.72 -6.57 7.05
CA ILE A 42 20.24 -6.09 8.35
C ILE A 42 18.94 -6.80 8.65
N ASN A 43 18.96 -7.58 9.73
CA ASN A 43 17.79 -8.34 10.16
C ASN A 43 16.66 -7.43 10.59
N TRP A 44 15.44 -7.89 10.39
CA TRP A 44 14.28 -7.25 11.01
C TRP A 44 14.20 -7.59 12.48
N ASP A 45 13.91 -6.59 13.31
CA ASP A 45 13.74 -6.74 14.74
C ASP A 45 12.29 -7.00 15.09
N PHE A 46 11.97 -8.22 15.46
CA PHE A 46 10.61 -8.65 15.80
C PHE A 46 10.23 -8.43 17.28
N ASP A 47 11.17 -7.99 18.13
CA ASP A 47 10.97 -7.94 19.58
C ASP A 47 9.81 -7.03 20.03
N SER A 48 9.46 -6.01 19.24
CA SER A 48 8.40 -5.05 19.56
C SER A 48 7.09 -5.31 18.81
N GLU A 49 7.00 -6.35 17.98
CA GLU A 49 5.80 -6.63 17.19
C GLU A 49 4.68 -7.22 18.03
N SER A 50 3.46 -6.74 17.80
CA SER A 50 2.23 -7.18 18.47
C SER A 50 1.09 -7.32 17.46
N PRO A 51 1.18 -8.24 16.47
CA PRO A 51 0.21 -8.35 15.37
C PRO A 51 -1.20 -8.72 15.83
N SER A 52 -1.36 -9.24 17.06
CA SER A 52 -2.65 -9.55 17.70
C SER A 52 -3.31 -8.37 18.43
N SER A 53 -2.66 -7.19 18.44
CA SER A 53 -3.23 -6.00 19.07
C SER A 53 -4.45 -5.53 18.26
N ASP A 54 -5.60 -5.40 18.94
CA ASP A 54 -6.90 -5.08 18.34
C ASP A 54 -7.45 -3.76 18.88
N SER A 55 -7.78 -2.82 18.00
CA SER A 55 -8.34 -1.50 18.32
C SER A 55 -9.65 -1.53 19.11
N ARG A 56 -10.34 -2.67 19.12
CA ARG A 56 -11.56 -2.90 19.92
C ARG A 56 -11.27 -3.28 21.37
N GLY A 57 -9.99 -3.42 21.74
CA GLY A 57 -9.59 -3.87 23.09
C GLY A 57 -9.82 -5.36 23.35
N VAL A 58 -10.04 -6.16 22.32
CA VAL A 58 -10.16 -7.60 22.41
C VAL A 58 -8.76 -8.20 22.55
N LEU A 59 -8.47 -8.83 23.69
CA LEU A 59 -7.23 -9.56 23.89
C LEU A 59 -7.33 -10.93 23.18
N ASN A 60 -6.72 -11.05 22.02
CA ASN A 60 -6.54 -12.35 21.36
C ASN A 60 -5.26 -13.00 21.89
N PHE A 61 -5.42 -13.99 22.77
CA PHE A 61 -4.30 -14.74 23.38
C PHE A 61 -3.64 -15.77 22.43
N THR A 62 -3.98 -15.80 21.15
CA THR A 62 -3.68 -16.94 20.26
C THR A 62 -2.64 -16.69 19.20
N SER A 63 -1.99 -15.53 19.13
CA SER A 63 -0.92 -15.36 18.13
C SER A 63 0.44 -15.03 18.75
N PHE A 64 1.22 -16.05 19.00
CA PHE A 64 2.66 -15.91 18.80
C PHE A 64 2.87 -15.73 17.30
N ALA A 65 3.68 -14.76 16.87
CA ALA A 65 4.13 -14.70 15.47
C ALA A 65 4.61 -16.12 15.08
N PRO A 66 4.10 -16.69 13.99
CA PRO A 66 4.49 -18.04 13.62
C PRO A 66 6.01 -18.08 13.50
N ILE A 67 6.66 -19.07 14.17
CA ILE A 67 8.12 -19.25 14.13
C ILE A 67 8.64 -19.31 12.70
N VAL A 68 7.80 -19.71 11.75
CA VAL A 68 8.09 -19.77 10.31
C VAL A 68 8.35 -18.39 9.71
N GLU A 69 7.59 -17.35 10.06
CA GLU A 69 7.75 -15.99 9.52
C GLU A 69 9.09 -15.35 9.92
N THR A 70 9.59 -15.64 11.11
CA THR A 70 10.89 -15.14 11.57
C THR A 70 12.08 -15.79 10.85
N GLN A 71 11.88 -16.90 10.14
CA GLN A 71 12.90 -17.63 9.40
C GLN A 71 12.95 -17.28 7.91
N LEU A 72 11.93 -16.58 7.40
CA LEU A 72 11.87 -16.17 6.00
C LEU A 72 12.83 -15.02 5.72
N ALA A 73 13.24 -14.90 4.46
CA ALA A 73 14.14 -13.85 4.02
C ALA A 73 13.54 -12.45 4.31
N ASN A 74 14.36 -11.59 4.93
CA ASN A 74 13.93 -10.28 5.42
C ASN A 74 15.14 -9.34 5.50
N THR A 75 14.98 -8.09 5.05
CA THR A 75 16.05 -7.09 5.13
C THR A 75 15.52 -5.67 5.17
N VAL A 76 16.25 -4.80 5.90
CA VAL A 76 16.01 -3.36 5.91
C VAL A 76 16.89 -2.70 4.85
N LEU A 77 16.31 -1.83 4.02
CA LEU A 77 16.97 -1.19 2.89
C LEU A 77 17.56 0.18 3.28
N THR A 78 18.50 0.66 2.48
CA THR A 78 19.14 1.99 2.68
C THR A 78 18.17 3.16 2.54
N ASN A 79 17.08 2.98 1.80
CA ASN A 79 16.01 3.97 1.73
C ASN A 79 15.03 3.91 2.93
N GLY A 80 15.32 3.07 3.92
CA GLY A 80 14.50 2.91 5.12
C GLY A 80 13.30 1.98 4.95
N ALA A 81 13.10 1.38 3.79
CA ALA A 81 12.07 0.39 3.51
C ALA A 81 12.41 -0.99 4.08
N ARG A 82 11.40 -1.87 4.08
CA ARG A 82 11.55 -3.31 4.37
C ARG A 82 11.29 -4.12 3.11
N LEU A 83 12.15 -5.09 2.82
CA LEU A 83 11.96 -6.09 1.77
C LEU A 83 11.98 -7.48 2.40
N TYR A 84 10.92 -8.27 2.23
CA TYR A 84 10.77 -9.53 2.94
C TYR A 84 9.83 -10.49 2.21
N VAL A 85 9.73 -11.70 2.72
CA VAL A 85 8.73 -12.68 2.28
C VAL A 85 7.57 -12.64 3.26
N ASP A 86 6.38 -12.28 2.76
CA ASP A 86 5.13 -12.45 3.49
C ASP A 86 4.36 -13.63 2.91
N HIS A 87 4.07 -14.63 3.76
CA HIS A 87 3.47 -15.91 3.35
C HIS A 87 4.22 -16.55 2.17
N ALA A 88 3.82 -16.28 0.95
CA ALA A 88 4.42 -16.86 -0.26
C ALA A 88 4.88 -15.80 -1.29
N HIS A 89 4.78 -14.52 -0.96
CA HIS A 89 5.04 -13.41 -1.89
C HIS A 89 6.22 -12.57 -1.42
N PRO A 90 7.07 -12.05 -2.34
CA PRO A 90 8.01 -11.02 -1.97
C PRO A 90 7.22 -9.73 -1.76
N GLU A 91 7.46 -9.08 -0.62
CA GLU A 91 6.77 -7.85 -0.23
C GLU A 91 7.74 -6.71 -0.02
N TYR A 92 7.35 -5.54 -0.50
CA TYR A 92 8.02 -4.29 -0.24
C TYR A 92 7.11 -3.39 0.59
N SER A 93 7.54 -3.06 1.81
CA SER A 93 6.92 -2.05 2.65
C SER A 93 7.72 -0.77 2.54
N SER A 94 7.10 0.30 2.05
CA SER A 94 7.75 1.60 1.88
C SER A 94 8.22 2.19 3.22
N PRO A 95 9.23 3.08 3.22
CA PRO A 95 9.51 3.88 4.41
C PRO A 95 8.29 4.74 4.76
N GLU A 96 8.24 5.22 6.01
CA GLU A 96 7.25 6.20 6.42
C GLU A 96 7.46 7.51 5.66
N CYS A 97 6.39 8.02 5.05
CA CYS A 97 6.37 9.23 4.26
C CYS A 97 5.49 10.29 4.91
N ARG A 98 5.81 11.56 4.69
CA ARG A 98 5.05 12.68 5.26
C ARG A 98 3.88 13.10 4.40
N THR A 99 3.93 12.82 3.10
CA THR A 99 2.89 13.23 2.15
C THR A 99 2.50 12.09 1.20
N PRO A 100 1.29 12.15 0.62
CA PRO A 100 0.84 11.19 -0.39
C PRO A 100 1.74 11.12 -1.62
N LEU A 101 2.28 12.25 -2.08
CA LEU A 101 3.19 12.27 -3.23
C LEU A 101 4.51 11.57 -2.91
N GLU A 102 5.07 11.83 -1.71
CA GLU A 102 6.26 11.14 -1.23
C GLU A 102 6.03 9.62 -1.13
N ALA A 103 4.90 9.18 -0.53
CA ALA A 103 4.57 7.76 -0.44
C ALA A 103 4.39 7.09 -1.82
N THR A 104 3.82 7.80 -2.78
CA THR A 104 3.70 7.33 -4.18
C THR A 104 5.06 7.16 -4.84
N LEU A 105 6.01 8.06 -4.58
CA LEU A 105 7.39 7.94 -5.07
C LEU A 105 8.06 6.67 -4.51
N TYR A 106 7.87 6.37 -3.23
CA TYR A 106 8.45 5.18 -2.61
C TYR A 106 7.72 3.88 -2.97
N ASP A 107 6.44 3.92 -3.37
CA ASP A 107 5.76 2.78 -4.02
C ASP A 107 6.39 2.50 -5.41
N ALA A 108 6.64 3.55 -6.21
CA ALA A 108 7.34 3.41 -7.49
C ALA A 108 8.80 2.94 -7.32
N ALA A 109 9.49 3.37 -6.26
CA ALA A 109 10.81 2.85 -5.90
C ALA A 109 10.77 1.36 -5.53
N GLY A 110 9.69 0.89 -4.89
CA GLY A 110 9.44 -0.52 -4.60
C GLY A 110 9.32 -1.37 -5.86
N GLU A 111 8.62 -0.88 -6.90
CA GLU A 111 8.58 -1.56 -8.21
C GLU A 111 9.99 -1.72 -8.80
N GLU A 112 10.81 -0.67 -8.74
CA GLU A 112 12.18 -0.70 -9.26
C GLU A 112 13.09 -1.63 -8.42
N VAL A 113 12.93 -1.67 -7.08
CA VAL A 113 13.60 -2.63 -6.19
C VAL A 113 13.26 -4.06 -6.59
N MET A 114 11.99 -4.38 -6.78
CA MET A 114 11.52 -5.71 -7.17
C MET A 114 12.01 -6.10 -8.57
N LEU A 115 12.00 -5.15 -9.51
CA LEU A 115 12.53 -5.38 -10.86
C LEU A 115 14.02 -5.70 -10.85
N ARG A 116 14.83 -4.96 -10.07
CA ARG A 116 16.26 -5.22 -9.88
C ARG A 116 16.48 -6.57 -9.21
N ALA A 117 15.77 -6.86 -8.13
CA ALA A 117 15.85 -8.15 -7.43
C ALA A 117 15.56 -9.33 -8.36
N MET A 118 14.51 -9.24 -9.17
CA MET A 118 14.15 -10.24 -10.18
C MET A 118 15.27 -10.40 -11.24
N ASN A 119 15.82 -9.31 -11.74
CA ASN A 119 16.87 -9.35 -12.75
C ASN A 119 18.14 -9.99 -12.22
N VAL A 120 18.56 -9.63 -11.00
CA VAL A 120 19.75 -10.22 -10.35
C VAL A 120 19.55 -11.73 -10.09
N SER A 121 18.39 -12.12 -9.55
CA SER A 121 18.05 -13.53 -9.35
C SER A 121 18.12 -14.34 -10.63
N ASN A 122 17.55 -13.81 -11.71
CA ASN A 122 17.46 -14.49 -13.00
C ASN A 122 18.79 -14.63 -13.74
N GLN A 123 19.86 -13.91 -13.31
CA GLN A 123 21.22 -14.09 -13.87
C GLN A 123 21.84 -15.43 -13.43
N SER A 124 21.49 -15.93 -12.25
CA SER A 124 22.02 -17.16 -11.69
C SER A 124 21.10 -18.38 -11.87
N LEU A 125 19.86 -18.18 -12.36
CA LEU A 125 18.89 -19.25 -12.57
C LEU A 125 18.92 -19.77 -14.01
N ASP A 126 18.72 -21.09 -14.17
CA ASP A 126 18.46 -21.67 -15.48
C ASP A 126 17.27 -21.00 -16.16
N PRO A 127 17.26 -20.87 -17.50
CA PRO A 127 16.17 -20.23 -18.24
C PRO A 127 14.77 -20.80 -17.93
N SER A 128 14.68 -22.11 -17.64
CA SER A 128 13.43 -22.81 -17.28
C SER A 128 12.95 -22.51 -15.86
N MET A 129 13.82 -21.96 -15.00
CA MET A 129 13.57 -21.63 -13.60
C MET A 129 13.47 -20.12 -13.36
N ARG A 130 13.43 -19.30 -14.42
CA ARG A 130 13.36 -17.85 -14.27
C ARG A 130 12.09 -17.42 -13.59
N ILE A 131 12.22 -16.44 -12.71
CA ILE A 131 11.14 -15.84 -11.93
C ILE A 131 10.59 -14.63 -12.68
N THR A 132 9.28 -14.46 -12.63
CA THR A 132 8.60 -13.25 -13.10
C THR A 132 7.73 -12.70 -11.98
N LEU A 133 7.83 -11.39 -11.75
CA LEU A 133 7.03 -10.67 -10.76
C LEU A 133 5.94 -9.82 -11.42
N TYR A 134 4.81 -9.74 -10.73
CA TYR A 134 3.63 -8.98 -11.15
C TYR A 134 3.14 -8.11 -9.98
N LYS A 135 2.78 -6.85 -10.26
CA LYS A 135 2.14 -5.98 -9.26
C LYS A 135 0.62 -6.12 -9.36
N ASN A 136 0.10 -7.26 -8.95
CA ASN A 136 -1.33 -7.61 -8.96
C ASN A 136 -1.76 -8.16 -7.58
N ASN A 137 -3.02 -8.55 -7.42
CA ASN A 137 -3.56 -8.96 -6.12
C ASN A 137 -4.23 -10.33 -6.11
N CYS A 138 -4.12 -11.11 -7.15
CA CYS A 138 -4.72 -12.44 -7.21
C CYS A 138 -3.96 -13.38 -8.16
N ASP A 139 -4.01 -14.68 -7.86
CA ASP A 139 -3.25 -15.71 -8.56
C ASP A 139 -4.05 -16.47 -9.64
N GLY A 140 -5.32 -16.15 -9.81
CA GLY A 140 -6.24 -16.88 -10.72
C GLY A 140 -6.66 -18.26 -10.21
N LYS A 141 -6.42 -18.55 -8.92
CA LYS A 141 -6.70 -19.85 -8.28
C LYS A 141 -7.50 -19.71 -6.98
N GLY A 142 -8.03 -18.52 -6.71
CA GLY A 142 -8.82 -18.22 -5.51
C GLY A 142 -8.02 -17.65 -4.34
N ASN A 143 -6.74 -17.31 -4.54
CA ASN A 143 -5.96 -16.65 -3.49
C ASN A 143 -5.77 -15.17 -3.84
N SER A 144 -5.92 -14.32 -2.81
CA SER A 144 -5.65 -12.89 -2.90
C SER A 144 -4.52 -12.48 -1.95
N TYR A 145 -3.66 -11.61 -2.42
CA TYR A 145 -2.57 -11.00 -1.66
C TYR A 145 -2.65 -9.48 -1.70
N GLY A 146 -1.95 -8.81 -0.79
CA GLY A 146 -2.27 -7.46 -0.37
C GLY A 146 -1.56 -6.34 -1.13
N THR A 147 -2.21 -5.20 -1.12
CA THR A 147 -1.60 -3.88 -1.17
C THR A 147 -2.24 -3.10 -0.05
N HIS A 148 -1.46 -2.82 1.00
CA HIS A 148 -1.95 -2.24 2.23
C HIS A 148 -1.49 -0.79 2.35
N GLU A 149 -2.37 0.04 2.88
CA GLU A 149 -2.07 1.44 3.18
C GLU A 149 -2.03 1.59 4.71
N ASN A 150 -1.09 2.38 5.22
CA ASN A 150 -0.95 2.65 6.64
C ASN A 150 -1.04 4.16 6.87
N TYR A 151 -1.85 4.57 7.84
CA TYR A 151 -2.05 5.98 8.16
C TYR A 151 -1.94 6.21 9.66
N LEU A 152 -1.18 7.23 10.05
CA LEU A 152 -1.10 7.68 11.44
C LEU A 152 -2.35 8.45 11.81
N LEU A 153 -2.98 8.08 12.92
CA LEU A 153 -4.14 8.76 13.49
C LEU A 153 -3.90 9.11 14.96
N SER A 154 -4.63 10.13 15.45
CA SER A 154 -4.70 10.44 16.87
C SER A 154 -5.34 9.31 17.66
N ARG A 155 -4.76 8.95 18.79
CA ARG A 155 -5.35 7.99 19.75
C ARG A 155 -6.65 8.50 20.35
N GLU A 156 -6.86 9.82 20.39
CA GLU A 156 -8.09 10.44 20.90
C GLU A 156 -9.34 10.14 20.02
N LEU A 157 -9.14 9.81 18.74
CA LEU A 157 -10.25 9.45 17.85
C LEU A 157 -10.72 8.03 18.18
N GLU A 158 -11.96 7.89 18.62
CA GLU A 158 -12.54 6.57 18.92
C GLU A 158 -12.62 5.69 17.65
N PHE A 159 -12.27 4.42 17.77
CA PHE A 159 -12.23 3.53 16.60
C PHE A 159 -13.59 3.37 15.90
N LYS A 160 -14.70 3.45 16.65
CA LYS A 160 -16.06 3.43 16.06
C LYS A 160 -16.31 4.63 15.13
N GLU A 161 -15.74 5.82 15.45
CA GLU A 161 -15.81 6.99 14.58
C GLU A 161 -14.96 6.78 13.32
N VAL A 162 -13.79 6.12 13.46
CA VAL A 162 -12.98 5.73 12.31
C VAL A 162 -13.81 4.85 11.36
N VAL A 163 -14.43 3.79 11.88
CA VAL A 163 -15.26 2.88 11.07
C VAL A 163 -16.38 3.64 10.35
N ALA A 164 -17.14 4.47 11.08
CA ALA A 164 -18.26 5.22 10.51
C ALA A 164 -17.82 6.22 9.41
N GLY A 165 -16.65 6.84 9.58
CA GLY A 165 -16.13 7.81 8.60
C GLY A 165 -15.52 7.15 7.36
N VAL A 166 -14.82 6.00 7.51
CA VAL A 166 -14.07 5.41 6.38
C VAL A 166 -14.86 4.41 5.54
N VAL A 167 -15.87 3.72 6.09
CA VAL A 167 -16.63 2.69 5.35
C VAL A 167 -17.26 3.24 4.07
N PRO A 168 -17.93 4.43 4.05
CA PRO A 168 -18.46 4.99 2.82
C PRO A 168 -17.40 5.17 1.73
N HIS A 169 -16.20 5.61 2.11
CA HIS A 169 -15.06 5.75 1.19
C HIS A 169 -14.55 4.40 0.71
N PHE A 170 -14.29 3.48 1.60
CA PHE A 170 -13.66 2.20 1.26
C PHE A 170 -14.55 1.29 0.41
N VAL A 171 -15.88 1.34 0.58
CA VAL A 171 -16.78 0.54 -0.27
C VAL A 171 -16.92 1.10 -1.69
N SER A 172 -16.75 2.42 -1.87
CA SER A 172 -17.05 3.10 -3.13
C SER A 172 -15.81 3.53 -3.94
N ARG A 173 -14.65 3.74 -3.29
CA ARG A 173 -13.44 4.30 -3.93
C ARG A 173 -12.86 3.44 -5.05
N GLN A 174 -13.22 2.17 -5.13
CA GLN A 174 -12.74 1.25 -6.17
C GLN A 174 -13.08 1.71 -7.59
N ILE A 175 -14.14 2.50 -7.79
CA ILE A 175 -14.50 3.04 -9.11
C ILE A 175 -13.41 3.92 -9.73
N ILE A 176 -12.52 4.47 -8.91
CA ILE A 176 -11.37 5.27 -9.35
C ILE A 176 -10.02 4.64 -9.01
N PHE A 177 -9.97 3.68 -8.07
CA PHE A 177 -8.70 3.04 -7.64
C PHE A 177 -8.64 1.54 -7.88
N GLY A 178 -9.65 0.93 -8.48
CA GLY A 178 -9.62 -0.48 -8.84
C GLY A 178 -8.61 -0.77 -9.96
N ALA A 179 -7.95 -1.91 -9.87
CA ALA A 179 -6.93 -2.33 -10.84
C ALA A 179 -7.48 -3.23 -11.96
N GLY A 180 -8.76 -3.56 -11.91
CA GLY A 180 -9.46 -4.37 -12.89
C GLY A 180 -9.10 -5.86 -12.87
N LYS A 181 -10.09 -6.72 -13.12
CA LYS A 181 -9.91 -8.16 -13.24
C LYS A 181 -10.87 -8.79 -14.24
N VAL A 182 -10.38 -9.74 -15.04
CA VAL A 182 -11.20 -10.57 -15.93
C VAL A 182 -11.83 -11.73 -15.16
N GLY A 183 -13.15 -11.81 -15.16
CA GLY A 183 -13.90 -12.88 -14.48
C GLY A 183 -13.94 -12.74 -12.96
N ALA A 184 -14.24 -13.85 -12.28
CA ALA A 184 -14.19 -14.00 -10.83
C ALA A 184 -13.41 -15.27 -10.47
N GLU A 185 -12.86 -15.31 -9.25
CA GLU A 185 -12.11 -16.44 -8.71
C GLU A 185 -12.87 -17.16 -7.60
N THR A 186 -13.82 -16.48 -6.94
CA THR A 186 -14.68 -17.07 -5.92
C THR A 186 -16.10 -17.20 -6.46
N GLU A 187 -16.76 -18.31 -6.19
CA GLU A 187 -18.19 -18.49 -6.48
C GLU A 187 -19.07 -17.94 -5.35
N ASP A 188 -18.49 -17.72 -4.16
CA ASP A 188 -19.20 -17.32 -2.96
C ASP A 188 -19.68 -15.87 -3.03
N GLY A 189 -21.00 -15.70 -3.02
CA GLY A 189 -21.67 -14.40 -2.92
C GLY A 189 -21.78 -13.62 -4.22
N LEU A 190 -21.43 -14.19 -5.36
CA LEU A 190 -21.74 -13.66 -6.69
C LEU A 190 -22.89 -14.45 -7.30
N GLU A 191 -24.00 -13.77 -7.60
CA GLU A 191 -25.14 -14.41 -8.29
C GLU A 191 -24.82 -14.77 -9.76
N VAL A 192 -23.81 -14.09 -10.33
CA VAL A 192 -23.36 -14.24 -11.71
C VAL A 192 -21.84 -14.12 -11.77
N ASN A 193 -21.17 -14.96 -12.56
CA ASN A 193 -19.75 -14.79 -12.86
C ASN A 193 -19.58 -13.61 -13.84
N PRO A 194 -19.11 -12.44 -13.38
CA PRO A 194 -18.99 -11.24 -14.21
C PRO A 194 -17.89 -11.42 -15.26
N PRO A 195 -18.03 -10.89 -16.48
CA PRO A 195 -16.97 -10.91 -17.46
C PRO A 195 -15.75 -10.09 -17.05
N PHE A 196 -15.97 -9.05 -16.23
CA PHE A 196 -14.94 -8.13 -15.71
C PHE A 196 -15.36 -7.56 -14.36
N GLN A 197 -14.39 -7.28 -13.52
CA GLN A 197 -14.55 -6.57 -12.24
C GLN A 197 -13.65 -5.34 -12.18
N ILE A 198 -14.13 -4.27 -11.57
CA ILE A 198 -13.39 -3.01 -11.33
C ILE A 198 -12.21 -3.26 -10.37
N SER A 199 -12.44 -4.04 -9.29
CA SER A 199 -11.42 -4.34 -8.28
C SER A 199 -10.94 -5.80 -8.40
N GLN A 200 -9.66 -6.03 -8.15
CA GLN A 200 -9.09 -7.38 -8.04
C GLN A 200 -9.44 -8.07 -6.73
N ARG A 201 -9.75 -7.29 -5.68
CA ARG A 201 -9.87 -7.80 -4.31
C ARG A 201 -11.29 -7.78 -3.74
N ALA A 202 -12.23 -7.05 -4.34
CA ALA A 202 -13.57 -6.83 -3.77
C ALA A 202 -14.32 -8.12 -3.40
N GLU A 203 -14.17 -9.19 -4.17
CA GLU A 203 -14.84 -10.48 -3.93
C GLU A 203 -14.31 -11.23 -2.70
N PHE A 204 -13.11 -10.91 -2.21
CA PHE A 204 -12.45 -11.58 -1.08
C PHE A 204 -12.77 -10.96 0.28
N PHE A 205 -13.57 -9.89 0.34
CA PHE A 205 -13.98 -9.28 1.60
C PHE A 205 -15.27 -9.90 2.13
N GLU A 206 -15.26 -10.26 3.42
CA GLU A 206 -16.33 -11.03 4.05
C GLU A 206 -16.92 -10.35 5.30
N GLU A 207 -16.17 -9.43 5.93
CA GLU A 207 -16.58 -8.75 7.16
C GLU A 207 -16.48 -7.23 7.00
N VAL A 208 -17.25 -6.50 7.82
CA VAL A 208 -17.16 -5.03 7.85
C VAL A 208 -15.95 -4.60 8.68
N VAL A 209 -15.75 -5.23 9.85
CA VAL A 209 -14.69 -4.88 10.80
C VAL A 209 -14.10 -6.16 11.38
N GLY A 210 -12.80 -6.33 11.32
CA GLY A 210 -12.13 -7.53 11.84
C GLY A 210 -10.61 -7.36 11.90
N LEU A 211 -9.92 -8.35 12.49
CA LEU A 211 -8.47 -8.35 12.67
C LEU A 211 -7.72 -9.10 11.54
N GLU A 212 -8.37 -10.09 10.96
CA GLU A 212 -7.76 -11.03 10.02
C GLU A 212 -7.37 -10.34 8.70
N THR A 213 -6.31 -10.83 8.07
CA THR A 213 -5.82 -10.30 6.77
C THR A 213 -5.86 -11.36 5.66
N THR A 214 -5.90 -12.63 5.99
CA THR A 214 -5.89 -13.76 5.03
C THR A 214 -7.25 -14.40 4.82
N LEU A 215 -7.98 -14.67 5.88
CA LEU A 215 -9.34 -15.23 5.88
C LEU A 215 -10.30 -14.23 6.51
N LYS A 216 -11.59 -14.27 6.13
CA LYS A 216 -12.61 -13.35 6.66
C LYS A 216 -12.15 -11.87 6.61
N ARG A 217 -11.57 -11.47 5.49
CA ARG A 217 -10.99 -10.13 5.34
C ARG A 217 -12.02 -9.04 5.60
N PRO A 218 -11.75 -8.10 6.51
CA PRO A 218 -12.65 -7.00 6.80
C PRO A 218 -12.39 -5.79 5.89
N ILE A 219 -13.44 -5.00 5.65
CA ILE A 219 -13.33 -3.68 4.99
C ILE A 219 -12.47 -2.73 5.85
N VAL A 220 -12.67 -2.77 7.18
CA VAL A 220 -11.86 -1.99 8.14
C VAL A 220 -11.11 -2.95 9.06
N ASN A 221 -9.80 -2.98 8.92
CA ASN A 221 -8.94 -3.82 9.75
C ASN A 221 -8.74 -3.18 11.13
N THR A 222 -8.77 -4.00 12.18
CA THR A 222 -8.67 -3.54 13.57
C THR A 222 -7.27 -3.67 14.17
N ARG A 223 -6.26 -4.11 13.40
CA ARG A 223 -4.88 -4.20 13.88
C ARG A 223 -4.41 -2.84 14.39
N ASP A 224 -4.06 -2.80 15.68
CA ASP A 224 -3.61 -1.59 16.36
C ASP A 224 -2.17 -1.75 16.83
N GLU A 225 -1.27 -1.67 15.88
CA GLU A 225 0.16 -1.77 16.07
C GLU A 225 0.80 -0.52 15.43
N PRO A 226 0.89 0.59 16.17
CA PRO A 226 1.24 1.89 15.58
C PRO A 226 2.73 2.00 15.23
N HIS A 227 3.59 1.11 15.70
CA HIS A 227 5.05 1.22 15.59
C HIS A 227 5.55 2.63 15.98
N SER A 228 4.91 3.20 16.99
CA SER A 228 5.15 4.55 17.50
C SER A 228 4.59 4.64 18.91
N ASP A 229 4.63 5.85 19.52
CA ASP A 229 4.05 6.09 20.83
C ASP A 229 2.54 5.78 20.84
N ALA A 230 2.18 4.60 21.39
CA ALA A 230 0.82 4.09 21.40
C ALA A 230 -0.13 4.89 22.31
N GLU A 231 0.37 5.74 23.21
CA GLU A 231 -0.47 6.64 24.00
C GLU A 231 -0.96 7.84 23.18
N ARG A 232 -0.20 8.24 22.15
CA ARG A 232 -0.50 9.37 21.27
C ARG A 232 -1.12 8.98 19.96
N PHE A 233 -0.71 7.85 19.41
CA PHE A 233 -0.99 7.48 18.02
C PHE A 233 -1.67 6.12 17.88
N ARG A 234 -2.44 6.00 16.82
CA ARG A 234 -3.01 4.77 16.29
C ARG A 234 -2.56 4.62 14.84
N ARG A 235 -2.37 3.40 14.38
CA ARG A 235 -2.21 3.07 12.96
C ARG A 235 -3.56 2.59 12.41
N LEU A 236 -4.07 3.23 11.36
CA LEU A 236 -5.10 2.64 10.54
C LEU A 236 -4.44 1.80 9.45
N HIS A 237 -4.63 0.49 9.55
CA HIS A 237 -4.15 -0.49 8.58
C HIS A 237 -5.26 -0.79 7.58
N VAL A 238 -5.11 -0.35 6.34
CA VAL A 238 -6.13 -0.46 5.27
C VAL A 238 -5.73 -1.56 4.32
N ILE A 239 -6.51 -2.65 4.29
CA ILE A 239 -6.22 -3.83 3.49
C ILE A 239 -7.09 -3.96 2.23
N ILE A 240 -8.05 -3.06 2.01
CA ILE A 240 -9.04 -3.16 0.92
C ILE A 240 -8.55 -2.59 -0.42
N GLY A 241 -7.36 -2.02 -0.49
CA GLY A 241 -6.82 -1.44 -1.72
C GLY A 241 -6.36 -2.47 -2.75
N ASP A 242 -6.46 -2.12 -4.04
CA ASP A 242 -5.80 -2.82 -5.13
C ASP A 242 -4.39 -2.26 -5.38
N ALA A 243 -3.51 -3.09 -5.96
CA ALA A 243 -2.18 -2.70 -6.45
C ALA A 243 -2.32 -1.92 -7.77
N ASN A 244 -2.06 -0.63 -7.74
CA ASN A 244 -2.16 0.22 -8.92
C ASN A 244 -0.84 0.27 -9.69
N MET A 245 -0.91 0.13 -11.02
CA MET A 245 0.18 0.44 -11.94
C MET A 245 0.24 1.95 -12.24
N SER A 246 -0.90 2.64 -12.09
CA SER A 246 -1.02 4.09 -12.23
C SER A 246 -0.50 4.82 -11.00
N GLN A 247 0.55 5.61 -11.16
CA GLN A 247 1.06 6.50 -10.10
C GLN A 247 0.00 7.53 -9.67
N VAL A 248 -0.81 8.03 -10.62
CA VAL A 248 -1.89 8.96 -10.30
C VAL A 248 -2.97 8.30 -9.45
N ALA A 249 -3.36 7.05 -9.75
CA ALA A 249 -4.32 6.31 -8.92
C ALA A 249 -3.77 6.10 -7.50
N THR A 250 -2.50 5.68 -7.34
CA THR A 250 -1.85 5.54 -6.03
C THR A 250 -1.84 6.87 -5.28
N PHE A 251 -1.42 7.96 -5.93
CA PHE A 251 -1.34 9.29 -5.34
C PHE A 251 -2.70 9.80 -4.84
N VAL A 252 -3.74 9.69 -5.67
CA VAL A 252 -5.09 10.15 -5.30
C VAL A 252 -5.72 9.23 -4.26
N LYS A 253 -5.47 7.92 -4.31
CA LYS A 253 -5.91 6.96 -3.29
C LYS A 253 -5.37 7.32 -1.91
N LEU A 254 -4.06 7.54 -1.80
CA LEU A 254 -3.41 7.94 -0.56
C LEU A 254 -3.84 9.34 -0.11
N GLY A 255 -3.94 10.28 -1.06
CA GLY A 255 -4.30 11.67 -0.80
C GLY A 255 -5.74 11.85 -0.36
N SER A 256 -6.70 11.26 -1.07
CA SER A 256 -8.13 11.35 -0.70
C SER A 256 -8.40 10.71 0.66
N THR A 257 -7.80 9.55 0.94
CA THR A 257 -7.91 8.89 2.24
C THR A 257 -7.31 9.76 3.34
N SER A 258 -6.12 10.34 3.13
CA SER A 258 -5.49 11.25 4.11
C SER A 258 -6.32 12.49 4.41
N LEU A 259 -6.92 13.12 3.38
CA LEU A 259 -7.81 14.27 3.53
C LEU A 259 -9.07 13.93 4.33
N LEU A 260 -9.69 12.79 4.03
CA LEU A 260 -10.86 12.32 4.76
C LEU A 260 -10.54 11.95 6.21
N LEU A 261 -9.38 11.36 6.49
CA LEU A 261 -8.93 11.09 7.85
C LEU A 261 -8.63 12.38 8.63
N SER A 262 -8.05 13.39 7.99
CA SER A 262 -7.84 14.72 8.57
C SER A 262 -9.18 15.40 8.91
N LEU A 263 -10.14 15.37 7.98
CA LEU A 263 -11.51 15.85 8.21
C LEU A 263 -12.18 15.10 9.37
N LEU A 264 -12.03 13.77 9.43
CA LEU A 264 -12.60 12.93 10.48
C LEU A 264 -12.06 13.30 11.86
N GLU A 265 -10.75 13.54 12.00
CA GLU A 265 -10.14 14.01 13.25
C GLU A 265 -10.62 15.42 13.63
N ALA A 266 -10.92 16.27 12.66
CA ALA A 266 -11.36 17.65 12.92
C ALA A 266 -12.85 17.74 13.28
N GLU A 267 -13.72 17.00 12.63
CA GLU A 267 -15.17 17.21 12.66
C GLU A 267 -15.97 15.96 13.10
N GLY A 268 -15.33 14.81 13.23
CA GLY A 268 -15.97 13.53 13.58
C GLY A 268 -16.76 12.91 12.42
N ALA A 269 -17.27 11.69 12.65
CA ALA A 269 -17.92 10.91 11.58
C ALA A 269 -19.31 11.43 11.16
N LYS A 270 -19.94 12.28 11.94
CA LYS A 270 -21.31 12.74 11.70
C LYS A 270 -21.48 13.57 10.40
N VAL A 271 -20.39 14.14 9.88
CA VAL A 271 -20.40 14.90 8.64
C VAL A 271 -20.31 14.01 7.40
N PHE A 272 -19.93 12.75 7.56
CA PHE A 272 -19.76 11.79 6.48
C PHE A 272 -21.11 11.21 6.00
N PRO A 273 -21.18 10.72 4.75
CA PRO A 273 -22.35 9.98 4.27
C PRO A 273 -22.66 8.76 5.16
N SER A 274 -23.94 8.44 5.32
CA SER A 274 -24.34 7.22 6.03
C SER A 274 -23.86 5.97 5.31
N MET A 275 -23.42 4.97 6.07
CA MET A 275 -22.95 3.69 5.54
C MET A 275 -24.03 2.95 4.76
N PRO A 276 -23.67 2.12 3.78
CA PRO A 276 -24.56 1.11 3.23
C PRO A 276 -25.08 0.17 4.33
N VAL A 277 -26.35 -0.26 4.25
CA VAL A 277 -26.93 -1.24 5.16
C VAL A 277 -26.16 -2.57 5.11
N HIS A 278 -25.61 -2.91 3.95
CA HIS A 278 -24.83 -4.14 3.73
C HIS A 278 -23.47 -3.80 3.08
N PRO A 279 -22.46 -3.30 3.83
CA PRO A 279 -21.21 -2.81 3.25
C PRO A 279 -20.45 -3.85 2.42
N VAL A 280 -20.37 -5.10 2.88
CA VAL A 280 -19.66 -6.18 2.17
C VAL A 280 -20.32 -6.47 0.81
N GLN A 281 -21.65 -6.58 0.77
CA GLN A 281 -22.37 -6.76 -0.49
C GLN A 281 -22.20 -5.54 -1.41
N SER A 282 -22.18 -4.34 -0.84
CA SER A 282 -21.98 -3.09 -1.60
C SER A 282 -20.61 -3.06 -2.28
N VAL A 283 -19.53 -3.47 -1.59
CA VAL A 283 -18.19 -3.59 -2.19
C VAL A 283 -18.23 -4.50 -3.42
N ARG A 284 -18.84 -5.67 -3.30
CA ARG A 284 -18.94 -6.65 -4.38
C ARG A 284 -19.82 -6.15 -5.53
N SER A 285 -20.98 -5.56 -5.22
CA SER A 285 -21.91 -5.04 -6.22
C SER A 285 -21.29 -3.88 -7.01
N PHE A 286 -20.56 -2.99 -6.35
CA PHE A 286 -19.85 -1.90 -7.02
C PHE A 286 -18.68 -2.39 -7.89
N ALA A 287 -18.03 -3.50 -7.49
CA ALA A 287 -16.93 -4.05 -8.26
C ALA A 287 -17.35 -4.62 -9.62
N ILE A 288 -18.55 -5.18 -9.72
CA ILE A 288 -19.06 -5.76 -10.96
C ILE A 288 -19.82 -4.75 -11.85
N ASP A 289 -20.14 -3.58 -11.33
CA ASP A 289 -20.89 -2.54 -12.05
C ASP A 289 -19.96 -1.55 -12.75
N THR A 290 -19.51 -1.90 -13.95
CA THR A 290 -18.70 -0.99 -14.78
C THR A 290 -19.49 0.21 -15.33
N THR A 291 -20.83 0.22 -15.19
CA THR A 291 -21.69 1.33 -15.61
C THR A 291 -21.87 2.40 -14.52
N LEU A 292 -21.49 2.11 -13.27
CA LEU A 292 -21.58 2.95 -12.09
C LEU A 292 -23.01 3.39 -11.73
N THR A 293 -24.02 2.60 -12.13
CA THR A 293 -25.46 2.92 -11.96
C THR A 293 -26.11 2.15 -10.81
N HIS A 294 -25.44 1.09 -10.30
CA HIS A 294 -25.96 0.31 -9.19
C HIS A 294 -26.00 1.14 -7.91
N ALA A 295 -27.21 1.23 -7.30
CA ALA A 295 -27.43 1.99 -6.09
C ALA A 295 -27.80 1.09 -4.92
N VAL A 296 -27.12 1.28 -3.77
CA VAL A 296 -27.35 0.55 -2.53
C VAL A 296 -28.13 1.36 -1.51
N LEU A 297 -28.90 0.68 -0.66
CA LEU A 297 -29.63 1.32 0.44
C LEU A 297 -28.65 1.64 1.57
N CYS A 298 -28.72 2.88 2.09
CA CYS A 298 -27.95 3.36 3.22
C CYS A 298 -28.78 3.43 4.51
N GLU A 299 -28.14 3.52 5.67
CA GLU A 299 -28.78 3.56 6.99
C GLU A 299 -29.70 4.79 7.17
N ASP A 300 -29.45 5.89 6.44
CA ASP A 300 -30.32 7.08 6.40
C ASP A 300 -31.55 6.91 5.51
N GLY A 301 -31.78 5.74 4.95
CA GLY A 301 -32.87 5.41 4.04
C GLY A 301 -32.71 5.89 2.61
N LYS A 302 -31.63 6.59 2.28
CA LYS A 302 -31.33 7.00 0.90
C LYS A 302 -30.67 5.87 0.12
N LYS A 303 -30.77 5.94 -1.20
CA LYS A 303 -29.99 5.09 -2.10
C LYS A 303 -28.85 5.91 -2.70
N ARG A 304 -27.65 5.28 -2.75
CA ARG A 304 -26.44 5.88 -3.33
C ARG A 304 -25.74 4.90 -4.24
N THR A 305 -25.26 5.39 -5.37
CA THR A 305 -24.26 4.68 -6.19
C THR A 305 -22.86 4.87 -5.60
N ALA A 306 -21.87 4.11 -6.09
CA ALA A 306 -20.48 4.34 -5.71
C ALA A 306 -20.00 5.76 -6.11
N TRP A 307 -20.51 6.27 -7.22
CA TRP A 307 -20.22 7.64 -7.67
C TRP A 307 -20.80 8.68 -6.71
N ASP A 308 -22.04 8.52 -6.27
CA ASP A 308 -22.70 9.46 -5.32
C ASP A 308 -21.90 9.54 -4.01
N PHE A 309 -21.42 8.41 -3.48
CA PHE A 309 -20.55 8.40 -2.28
C PHE A 309 -19.29 9.22 -2.51
N GLN A 310 -18.58 8.98 -3.62
CA GLN A 310 -17.34 9.68 -3.90
C GLN A 310 -17.55 11.17 -4.19
N ASP A 311 -18.65 11.55 -4.80
CA ASP A 311 -19.02 12.96 -5.01
C ASP A 311 -19.33 13.69 -3.69
N GLU A 312 -20.13 13.06 -2.81
CA GLU A 312 -20.40 13.61 -1.47
C GLU A 312 -19.08 13.76 -0.67
N LEU A 313 -18.21 12.77 -0.68
CA LEU A 313 -16.92 12.80 0.02
C LEU A 313 -15.95 13.82 -0.56
N TRP A 314 -15.90 13.96 -1.89
CA TRP A 314 -15.11 15.00 -2.54
C TRP A 314 -15.58 16.42 -2.14
N ASN A 315 -16.91 16.67 -2.13
CA ASN A 315 -17.48 17.94 -1.74
C ASN A 315 -17.18 18.29 -0.27
N LEU A 316 -17.17 17.29 0.63
CA LEU A 316 -16.78 17.47 2.03
C LEU A 316 -15.28 17.84 2.13
N ALA A 317 -14.41 17.10 1.43
CA ALA A 317 -12.98 17.38 1.39
C ALA A 317 -12.68 18.76 0.78
N ASP A 318 -13.35 19.15 -0.30
CA ASP A 318 -13.23 20.48 -0.94
C ASP A 318 -13.60 21.61 0.02
N SER A 319 -14.73 21.47 0.72
CA SER A 319 -15.16 22.45 1.72
C SER A 319 -14.19 22.53 2.91
N PHE A 320 -13.63 21.41 3.33
CA PHE A 320 -12.65 21.32 4.43
C PHE A 320 -11.32 21.96 4.02
N THR A 321 -10.78 21.58 2.87
CA THR A 321 -9.48 22.10 2.39
C THR A 321 -9.52 23.59 2.11
N LYS A 322 -10.63 24.12 1.57
CA LYS A 322 -10.82 25.58 1.38
C LYS A 322 -10.83 26.37 2.70
N ARG A 323 -11.27 25.76 3.79
CA ARG A 323 -11.30 26.42 5.12
C ARG A 323 -9.97 26.30 5.87
N THR A 324 -9.27 25.18 5.75
CA THR A 324 -8.14 24.83 6.62
C THR A 324 -6.80 24.74 5.89
N GLY A 325 -6.81 24.50 4.56
CA GLY A 325 -5.61 24.16 3.77
C GLY A 325 -5.10 22.74 4.01
N ALA A 326 -5.64 21.98 4.99
CA ALA A 326 -5.21 20.61 5.38
C ALA A 326 -3.68 20.45 5.54
N PRO A 327 -2.97 21.29 6.31
CA PRO A 327 -1.50 21.29 6.41
C PRO A 327 -0.95 20.04 7.11
N ASP A 328 -1.79 19.30 7.81
CA ASP A 328 -1.48 18.00 8.42
C ASP A 328 -1.39 16.87 7.38
N VAL A 329 -1.93 17.06 6.17
CA VAL A 329 -1.82 16.13 5.04
C VAL A 329 -0.62 16.46 4.18
N ALA A 330 -0.56 17.65 3.59
CA ALA A 330 0.50 18.09 2.69
C ALA A 330 0.53 19.62 2.56
N GLY A 331 1.48 20.14 1.75
CA GLY A 331 1.48 21.56 1.35
C GLY A 331 0.31 21.91 0.42
N GLU A 332 -0.02 23.20 0.33
CA GLU A 332 -1.19 23.71 -0.43
C GLU A 332 -1.21 23.22 -1.88
N ASP A 333 -0.07 23.25 -2.58
CA ASP A 333 0.02 22.82 -3.98
C ASP A 333 -0.30 21.34 -4.15
N GLU A 334 0.18 20.48 -3.24
CA GLU A 334 -0.08 19.05 -3.28
C GLU A 334 -1.53 18.74 -2.94
N VAL A 335 -2.10 19.41 -1.93
CA VAL A 335 -3.53 19.29 -1.59
C VAL A 335 -4.41 19.70 -2.80
N ALA A 336 -4.08 20.80 -3.47
CA ALA A 336 -4.78 21.23 -4.67
C ALA A 336 -4.66 20.21 -5.82
N LEU A 337 -3.49 19.59 -5.97
CA LEU A 337 -3.26 18.54 -6.97
C LEU A 337 -4.07 17.27 -6.69
N ILE A 338 -4.15 16.83 -5.42
CA ILE A 338 -5.01 15.71 -4.99
C ILE A 338 -6.47 16.00 -5.35
N MET A 339 -6.98 17.15 -4.94
CA MET A 339 -8.37 17.54 -5.15
C MET A 339 -8.72 17.64 -6.64
N LYS A 340 -7.80 18.19 -7.44
CA LYS A 340 -7.95 18.28 -8.90
C LYS A 340 -8.04 16.91 -9.55
N HIS A 341 -7.04 16.02 -9.32
CA HIS A 341 -7.04 14.70 -9.93
C HIS A 341 -8.22 13.85 -9.46
N TRP A 342 -8.58 13.91 -8.17
CA TRP A 342 -9.75 13.20 -7.66
C TRP A 342 -11.02 13.60 -8.39
N ARG A 343 -11.26 14.92 -8.60
CA ARG A 343 -12.43 15.42 -9.35
C ARG A 343 -12.39 14.98 -10.81
N GLU A 344 -11.25 15.18 -11.47
CA GLU A 344 -11.08 14.81 -12.88
C GLU A 344 -11.32 13.31 -13.12
N MET A 345 -10.80 12.46 -12.25
CA MET A 345 -11.00 11.00 -12.33
C MET A 345 -12.47 10.62 -12.08
N LEU A 346 -13.10 11.24 -11.09
CA LEU A 346 -14.49 10.96 -10.73
C LEU A 346 -15.48 11.40 -11.82
N ASP A 347 -15.31 12.58 -12.41
CA ASP A 347 -16.13 13.04 -13.53
C ASP A 347 -15.85 12.22 -14.78
N GLY A 348 -14.57 12.01 -15.09
CA GLY A 348 -14.16 11.27 -16.27
C GLY A 348 -14.68 9.84 -16.31
N VAL A 349 -14.61 9.12 -15.19
CA VAL A 349 -15.05 7.71 -15.13
C VAL A 349 -16.55 7.56 -15.36
N ARG A 350 -17.37 8.56 -15.01
CA ARG A 350 -18.80 8.59 -15.26
C ARG A 350 -19.14 9.08 -16.69
N ASP A 351 -18.57 10.23 -17.08
CA ASP A 351 -19.03 10.95 -18.27
C ASP A 351 -18.32 10.52 -19.55
N ASN A 352 -17.03 10.17 -19.45
CA ASN A 352 -16.21 9.70 -20.55
C ASN A 352 -15.02 8.85 -20.04
N PRO A 353 -15.21 7.56 -19.73
CA PRO A 353 -14.15 6.72 -19.17
C PRO A 353 -12.87 6.73 -20.01
N ALA A 354 -12.96 6.86 -21.33
CA ALA A 354 -11.78 6.92 -22.20
C ALA A 354 -10.85 8.11 -21.88
N SER A 355 -11.38 9.21 -21.34
CA SER A 355 -10.60 10.41 -21.00
C SER A 355 -9.71 10.26 -19.77
N VAL A 356 -9.92 9.24 -18.96
CA VAL A 356 -9.17 8.96 -17.72
C VAL A 356 -8.46 7.61 -17.76
N ALA A 357 -8.37 6.98 -18.93
CA ALA A 357 -7.67 5.71 -19.11
C ALA A 357 -6.14 5.82 -18.91
N ASP A 358 -5.59 7.03 -18.89
CA ASP A 358 -4.20 7.30 -18.55
C ASP A 358 -3.95 7.39 -17.03
N ARG A 359 -4.99 7.27 -16.20
CA ARG A 359 -4.95 7.47 -14.74
C ARG A 359 -5.64 6.36 -13.96
N ILE A 360 -6.61 5.66 -14.55
CA ILE A 360 -7.44 4.64 -13.89
C ILE A 360 -7.13 3.27 -14.50
N ASP A 361 -6.51 2.39 -13.72
CA ASP A 361 -6.03 1.09 -14.17
C ASP A 361 -7.14 0.21 -14.76
N TRP A 362 -8.29 0.06 -14.07
CA TRP A 362 -9.37 -0.80 -14.59
C TRP A 362 -9.94 -0.30 -15.91
N VAL A 363 -10.01 1.03 -16.11
CA VAL A 363 -10.49 1.63 -17.37
C VAL A 363 -9.50 1.35 -18.49
N ALA A 364 -8.19 1.56 -18.25
CA ALA A 364 -7.15 1.25 -19.22
C ALA A 364 -7.17 -0.23 -19.61
N LYS A 365 -7.26 -1.12 -18.62
CA LYS A 365 -7.28 -2.57 -18.81
C LYS A 365 -8.52 -3.02 -19.56
N LEU A 366 -9.72 -2.56 -19.17
CA LEU A 366 -10.98 -2.90 -19.83
C LEU A 366 -10.94 -2.55 -21.32
N ARG A 367 -10.42 -1.38 -21.69
CA ARG A 367 -10.28 -0.98 -23.09
C ARG A 367 -9.37 -1.93 -23.89
N VAL A 368 -8.29 -2.42 -23.27
CA VAL A 368 -7.41 -3.43 -23.91
C VAL A 368 -8.15 -4.75 -24.09
N ILE A 369 -8.88 -5.19 -23.07
CA ILE A 369 -9.67 -6.45 -23.08
C ILE A 369 -10.75 -6.38 -24.15
N GLU A 370 -11.55 -5.31 -24.18
CA GLU A 370 -12.61 -5.12 -25.19
C GLU A 370 -12.04 -5.05 -26.61
N GLY A 371 -10.97 -4.30 -26.81
CA GLY A 371 -10.32 -4.23 -28.12
C GLY A 371 -9.77 -5.58 -28.62
N LEU A 372 -9.37 -6.48 -27.72
CA LEU A 372 -8.98 -7.85 -28.09
C LEU A 372 -10.18 -8.74 -28.37
N LYS A 373 -11.25 -8.64 -27.58
CA LYS A 373 -12.50 -9.36 -27.84
C LYS A 373 -13.04 -9.02 -29.22
N ASP A 374 -13.16 -7.74 -29.55
CA ASP A 374 -13.66 -7.27 -30.83
C ASP A 374 -12.78 -7.72 -32.00
N ARG A 375 -11.46 -7.64 -31.84
CA ARG A 375 -10.50 -7.98 -32.91
C ARG A 375 -10.47 -9.47 -33.25
N TYR A 376 -10.65 -10.33 -32.25
CA TYR A 376 -10.45 -11.78 -32.40
C TYR A 376 -11.72 -12.59 -32.11
N ASP A 377 -12.87 -11.93 -31.93
CA ASP A 377 -14.18 -12.56 -31.61
C ASP A 377 -14.06 -13.53 -30.40
N LEU A 378 -13.44 -13.06 -29.31
CA LEU A 378 -13.18 -13.87 -28.12
C LEU A 378 -14.38 -13.84 -27.17
N PRO A 379 -14.78 -15.00 -26.59
CA PRO A 379 -15.76 -15.03 -25.50
C PRO A 379 -15.21 -14.43 -24.20
N ASP A 380 -16.09 -13.98 -23.31
CA ASP A 380 -15.73 -13.32 -22.04
C ASP A 380 -14.79 -14.13 -21.14
N ASN A 381 -14.86 -15.45 -21.22
CA ASN A 381 -14.06 -16.36 -20.40
C ASN A 381 -12.82 -16.93 -21.10
N ASP A 382 -12.42 -16.37 -22.24
CA ASP A 382 -11.25 -16.84 -22.99
C ASP A 382 -9.96 -16.72 -22.16
N ALA A 383 -9.15 -17.77 -22.20
CA ALA A 383 -7.87 -17.80 -21.46
C ALA A 383 -6.89 -16.71 -21.88
N LYS A 384 -6.98 -16.22 -23.13
CA LYS A 384 -6.14 -15.11 -23.62
C LYS A 384 -6.45 -13.80 -22.88
N LEU A 385 -7.73 -13.55 -22.53
CA LEU A 385 -8.12 -12.35 -21.79
C LEU A 385 -7.53 -12.37 -20.39
N ARG A 386 -7.52 -13.53 -19.70
CA ARG A 386 -6.85 -13.69 -18.38
C ARG A 386 -5.33 -13.54 -18.49
N ALA A 387 -4.72 -14.04 -19.55
CA ALA A 387 -3.28 -13.86 -19.78
C ALA A 387 -2.93 -12.37 -20.00
N VAL A 388 -3.78 -11.63 -20.70
CA VAL A 388 -3.62 -10.19 -20.93
C VAL A 388 -3.87 -9.39 -19.64
N ASP A 389 -4.84 -9.80 -18.82
CA ASP A 389 -5.07 -9.24 -17.48
C ASP A 389 -3.79 -9.33 -16.61
N LEU A 390 -3.21 -10.52 -16.50
CA LEU A 390 -1.95 -10.71 -15.76
C LEU A 390 -0.81 -9.91 -16.39
N GLN A 391 -0.68 -9.88 -17.71
CA GLN A 391 0.37 -9.15 -18.42
C GLN A 391 0.28 -7.62 -18.21
N TYR A 392 -0.87 -7.08 -17.87
CA TYR A 392 -1.01 -5.68 -17.51
C TYR A 392 -0.11 -5.31 -16.33
N HIS A 393 0.06 -6.22 -15.40
CA HIS A 393 0.80 -6.06 -14.16
C HIS A 393 2.27 -6.54 -14.20
N ASP A 394 2.77 -6.98 -15.35
CA ASP A 394 4.14 -7.46 -15.48
C ASP A 394 5.15 -6.35 -15.20
N LEU A 395 6.10 -6.57 -14.29
CA LEU A 395 7.10 -5.56 -13.94
C LEU A 395 8.15 -5.34 -15.05
N ARG A 396 8.33 -6.29 -15.95
CA ARG A 396 9.26 -6.15 -17.08
C ARG A 396 8.74 -5.09 -18.06
N LYS A 397 9.45 -3.98 -18.19
CA LYS A 397 9.03 -2.79 -18.97
C LYS A 397 8.61 -3.14 -20.40
N GLU A 398 9.34 -4.08 -21.05
CA GLU A 398 9.08 -4.53 -22.42
C GLU A 398 7.87 -5.50 -22.54
N LYS A 399 7.39 -6.03 -21.43
CA LYS A 399 6.22 -6.94 -21.38
C LYS A 399 4.98 -6.29 -20.82
N SER A 400 5.12 -5.31 -19.93
CA SER A 400 4.03 -4.62 -19.24
C SER A 400 3.06 -3.97 -20.22
N LEU A 401 1.78 -4.33 -20.15
CA LEU A 401 0.75 -3.62 -20.92
C LEU A 401 0.42 -2.27 -20.28
N ALA A 402 0.51 -2.13 -18.95
CA ALA A 402 0.34 -0.86 -18.26
C ALA A 402 1.32 0.21 -18.79
N LYS A 403 2.59 -0.17 -19.01
CA LYS A 403 3.57 0.75 -19.62
C LYS A 403 3.28 1.10 -21.09
N ARG A 404 2.57 0.21 -21.82
CA ARG A 404 2.23 0.42 -23.24
C ARG A 404 0.97 1.24 -23.46
N VAL A 405 0.02 1.23 -22.52
CA VAL A 405 -1.21 2.03 -22.64
C VAL A 405 -0.99 3.51 -22.36
N GLY A 406 0.20 3.91 -21.88
CA GLY A 406 0.59 5.30 -21.68
C GLY A 406 -0.02 5.91 -20.42
N LEU A 407 0.08 5.21 -19.28
CA LEU A 407 -0.29 5.79 -17.98
C LEU A 407 0.54 7.03 -17.68
N LEU A 408 -0.09 8.03 -17.08
CA LEU A 408 0.56 9.28 -16.68
C LEU A 408 1.55 9.00 -15.54
N GLU A 409 2.81 9.37 -15.76
CA GLU A 409 3.88 9.27 -14.77
C GLU A 409 4.01 10.58 -13.99
N LEU A 410 4.10 10.51 -12.67
CA LEU A 410 4.30 11.65 -11.78
C LEU A 410 5.78 11.93 -11.52
N PHE A 411 6.64 10.92 -11.72
CA PHE A 411 8.06 10.98 -11.41
C PHE A 411 8.92 10.59 -12.58
N SER A 412 10.08 11.24 -12.71
CA SER A 412 11.10 10.83 -13.65
C SER A 412 11.80 9.53 -13.17
N ASN A 413 12.43 8.81 -14.11
CA ASN A 413 13.23 7.63 -13.78
C ASN A 413 14.39 7.94 -12.82
N GLU A 414 14.94 9.16 -12.87
CA GLU A 414 16.00 9.63 -11.99
C GLU A 414 15.49 9.77 -10.56
N GLN A 415 14.31 10.38 -10.35
CA GLN A 415 13.68 10.52 -9.04
C GLN A 415 13.38 9.15 -8.42
N VAL A 416 12.82 8.23 -9.20
CA VAL A 416 12.55 6.86 -8.74
C VAL A 416 13.86 6.14 -8.38
N SER A 417 14.90 6.24 -9.25
CA SER A 417 16.20 5.62 -8.99
C SER A 417 16.89 6.18 -7.75
N GLU A 418 16.73 7.48 -7.47
CA GLU A 418 17.23 8.11 -6.26
C GLU A 418 16.50 7.59 -5.01
N ALA A 419 15.18 7.45 -5.05
CA ALA A 419 14.35 6.94 -3.96
C ALA A 419 14.60 5.44 -3.64
N VAL A 420 15.14 4.67 -4.58
CA VAL A 420 15.59 3.29 -4.32
C VAL A 420 16.71 3.24 -3.27
N HIS A 421 17.57 4.25 -3.23
CA HIS A 421 18.77 4.26 -2.38
C HIS A 421 18.70 5.23 -1.20
N ASN A 422 17.93 6.31 -1.33
CA ASN A 422 17.86 7.38 -0.36
C ASN A 422 16.51 7.39 0.37
N PRO A 423 16.50 7.55 1.71
CA PRO A 423 15.26 7.60 2.49
C PRO A 423 14.54 8.96 2.35
N PRO A 424 13.22 9.01 2.65
CA PRO A 424 12.51 10.28 2.81
C PRO A 424 13.21 11.16 3.85
N ARG A 425 13.28 12.46 3.57
CA ARG A 425 13.97 13.42 4.45
C ARG A 425 13.11 13.93 5.59
N THR A 426 11.82 13.65 5.54
CA THR A 426 10.73 14.27 6.31
C THR A 426 10.26 13.44 7.51
N THR A 427 10.78 12.20 7.66
CA THR A 427 10.40 11.26 8.72
C THR A 427 11.63 10.60 9.35
N ARG A 428 11.41 9.77 10.38
CA ARG A 428 12.46 8.94 11.03
C ARG A 428 13.10 7.94 10.08
N ALA A 429 12.47 7.64 8.93
CA ALA A 429 13.06 6.79 7.91
C ALA A 429 14.40 7.35 7.42
N TYR A 430 14.60 8.68 7.47
CA TYR A 430 15.89 9.30 7.14
C TYR A 430 17.00 8.79 8.06
N PHE A 431 16.82 8.89 9.37
CA PHE A 431 17.84 8.41 10.33
C PHE A 431 18.09 6.92 10.17
N ARG A 432 17.02 6.10 10.09
CA ARG A 432 17.13 4.64 9.89
C ARG A 432 17.92 4.31 8.63
N GLY A 433 17.50 4.83 7.48
CA GLY A 433 18.15 4.54 6.18
C GLY A 433 19.59 5.04 6.13
N GLN A 434 19.91 6.22 6.67
CA GLN A 434 21.26 6.74 6.75
C GLN A 434 22.15 5.91 7.67
N CYS A 435 21.65 5.39 8.79
CA CYS A 435 22.39 4.49 9.65
C CYS A 435 22.70 3.17 8.92
N VAL A 436 21.70 2.57 8.26
CA VAL A 436 21.87 1.35 7.44
C VAL A 436 22.92 1.56 6.35
N ALA A 437 22.92 2.68 5.66
CA ALA A 437 23.88 2.98 4.61
C ALA A 437 25.30 3.23 5.12
N ARG A 438 25.46 3.85 6.29
CA ARG A 438 26.77 4.27 6.81
C ARG A 438 27.45 3.26 7.72
N PHE A 439 26.66 2.46 8.44
CA PHE A 439 27.15 1.57 9.48
C PHE A 439 26.66 0.12 9.32
N PRO A 440 26.68 -0.46 8.09
CA PRO A 440 26.08 -1.77 7.82
C PRO A 440 26.69 -2.92 8.64
N GLU A 441 27.97 -2.79 9.07
CA GLU A 441 28.66 -3.80 9.87
C GLU A 441 28.36 -3.71 11.36
N GLN A 442 27.87 -2.55 11.83
CA GLN A 442 27.57 -2.28 13.24
C GLN A 442 26.04 -2.35 13.52
N ILE A 443 25.19 -2.41 12.51
CA ILE A 443 23.76 -2.58 12.71
C ILE A 443 23.40 -4.06 12.58
N VAL A 444 22.90 -4.64 13.65
CA VAL A 444 22.52 -6.05 13.72
C VAL A 444 21.04 -6.26 13.42
N ALA A 445 20.21 -5.29 13.74
CA ALA A 445 18.78 -5.32 13.46
C ALA A 445 18.20 -3.90 13.41
N ALA A 446 17.09 -3.75 12.73
CA ALA A 446 16.26 -2.54 12.76
C ALA A 446 14.80 -2.91 12.51
N ASN A 447 13.90 -2.02 12.95
CA ASN A 447 12.48 -2.06 12.61
C ASN A 447 11.96 -0.63 12.37
N TRP A 448 10.65 -0.44 12.36
CA TRP A 448 10.08 0.88 12.12
C TRP A 448 10.48 1.90 13.18
N ASP A 449 10.53 1.51 14.45
CA ASP A 449 10.69 2.39 15.60
C ASP A 449 12.03 2.25 16.36
N SER A 450 12.95 1.44 15.84
CA SER A 450 14.29 1.31 16.46
C SER A 450 15.39 0.88 15.48
N VAL A 451 16.64 1.20 15.85
CA VAL A 451 17.86 0.66 15.24
C VAL A 451 18.73 0.08 16.35
N VAL A 452 19.25 -1.13 16.15
CA VAL A 452 20.07 -1.86 17.12
C VAL A 452 21.51 -1.96 16.64
N PHE A 453 22.43 -1.41 17.43
CA PHE A 453 23.86 -1.38 17.15
C PHE A 453 24.61 -2.43 17.98
N ASP A 454 25.57 -3.09 17.34
CA ASP A 454 26.64 -3.85 17.97
C ASP A 454 27.98 -3.12 17.74
N LEU A 455 28.61 -2.67 18.79
CA LEU A 455 29.92 -2.02 18.73
C LEU A 455 31.10 -2.99 18.95
N GLY A 456 30.83 -4.30 19.06
CA GLY A 456 31.83 -5.34 19.32
C GLY A 456 32.27 -5.43 20.79
N GLU A 457 31.97 -4.44 21.62
CA GLU A 457 32.27 -4.40 23.05
C GLU A 457 31.02 -3.96 23.82
N GLY A 458 30.63 -4.74 24.84
CA GLY A 458 29.48 -4.42 25.69
C GLY A 458 28.14 -4.92 25.15
N PRO A 459 27.01 -4.50 25.74
CA PRO A 459 25.68 -4.89 25.32
C PRO A 459 25.27 -4.17 24.03
N LEU A 460 24.35 -4.78 23.27
CA LEU A 460 23.70 -4.15 22.14
C LEU A 460 23.05 -2.83 22.54
N GLN A 461 23.16 -1.82 21.68
CA GLN A 461 22.60 -0.51 21.93
C GLN A 461 21.41 -0.25 20.99
N ARG A 462 20.22 -0.17 21.57
CA ARG A 462 18.99 0.16 20.86
C ARG A 462 18.74 1.66 20.87
N VAL A 463 18.55 2.26 19.71
CA VAL A 463 18.14 3.66 19.53
C VAL A 463 16.65 3.67 19.20
N PRO A 464 15.77 4.06 20.14
CA PRO A 464 14.33 4.14 19.89
C PRO A 464 13.97 5.38 19.07
N MET A 465 12.99 5.24 18.18
CA MET A 465 12.46 6.26 17.28
C MET A 465 10.92 6.28 17.34
N LEU A 466 10.34 6.42 18.52
CA LEU A 466 8.90 6.29 18.77
C LEU A 466 8.04 7.39 18.12
N ASP A 467 8.63 8.55 17.81
CA ASP A 467 7.94 9.60 17.08
C ASP A 467 8.33 9.56 15.59
N PRO A 468 7.41 9.26 14.65
CA PRO A 468 7.74 9.13 13.24
C PRO A 468 8.21 10.45 12.58
N LEU A 469 7.99 11.59 13.23
CA LEU A 469 8.46 12.91 12.77
C LEU A 469 9.77 13.36 13.44
N ARG A 470 10.39 12.51 14.26
CA ARG A 470 11.75 12.71 14.78
C ARG A 470 12.72 11.78 14.06
N GLY A 471 13.94 12.23 13.84
CA GLY A 471 14.90 11.50 12.99
C GLY A 471 14.86 11.94 11.52
N THR A 472 14.23 13.09 11.25
CA THR A 472 14.23 13.74 9.93
C THR A 472 15.62 14.25 9.57
N ALA A 473 15.85 14.55 8.29
CA ALA A 473 17.10 15.17 7.84
C ALA A 473 17.40 16.48 8.56
N GLU A 474 16.39 17.32 8.76
CA GLU A 474 16.53 18.59 9.47
C GLU A 474 17.09 18.41 10.88
N LEU A 475 16.66 17.37 11.60
CA LEU A 475 17.06 17.12 12.98
C LEU A 475 18.35 16.30 13.12
N THR A 476 18.70 15.46 12.14
CA THR A 476 19.74 14.43 12.31
C THR A 476 20.86 14.46 11.27
N GLN A 477 20.71 15.20 10.17
CA GLN A 477 21.74 15.23 9.12
C GLN A 477 23.09 15.71 9.66
N ASP A 478 23.12 16.82 10.36
CA ASP A 478 24.34 17.39 10.96
C ASP A 478 25.01 16.42 11.95
N LEU A 479 24.20 15.72 12.76
CA LEU A 479 24.68 14.73 13.71
C LEU A 479 25.34 13.55 12.97
N LEU A 480 24.72 13.06 11.92
CA LEU A 480 25.23 11.95 11.08
C LEU A 480 26.50 12.36 10.32
N GLU A 481 26.58 13.60 9.80
CA GLU A 481 27.74 14.09 9.05
C GLU A 481 28.97 14.33 9.94
N LYS A 482 28.76 14.81 11.18
CA LYS A 482 29.84 15.06 12.14
C LYS A 482 30.41 13.80 12.78
N ASN A 483 29.70 12.66 12.69
CA ASN A 483 30.08 11.42 13.34
C ASN A 483 30.28 10.29 12.31
N SER A 484 31.54 10.01 11.99
CA SER A 484 31.91 9.04 10.95
C SER A 484 31.91 7.57 11.41
N SER A 485 31.66 7.29 12.69
CA SER A 485 31.54 5.94 13.24
C SER A 485 30.29 5.80 14.11
N ALA A 486 29.76 4.56 14.18
CA ALA A 486 28.60 4.26 15.03
C ALA A 486 28.86 4.60 16.50
N SER A 487 30.06 4.32 17.02
CA SER A 487 30.44 4.66 18.40
C SER A 487 30.44 6.17 18.67
N ALA A 488 30.94 6.99 17.71
CA ALA A 488 30.90 8.44 17.84
C ALA A 488 29.47 8.98 17.79
N LEU A 489 28.65 8.44 16.86
CA LEU A 489 27.23 8.82 16.76
C LEU A 489 26.48 8.55 18.07
N LEU A 490 26.60 7.33 18.62
CA LEU A 490 25.89 6.96 19.85
C LEU A 490 26.37 7.76 21.07
N LYS A 491 27.68 8.09 21.16
CA LYS A 491 28.20 9.00 22.20
C LYS A 491 27.62 10.41 22.07
N ALA A 492 27.51 10.92 20.84
CA ALA A 492 26.96 12.26 20.61
C ALA A 492 25.44 12.35 20.88
N MET A 493 24.73 11.23 20.80
CA MET A 493 23.30 11.17 21.15
C MET A 493 23.05 11.07 22.66
N ASN A 494 24.00 10.54 23.42
CA ASN A 494 23.89 10.34 24.88
C ASN A 494 24.51 11.48 25.71
N GLY A 495 25.23 12.38 25.09
CA GLY A 495 25.88 13.53 25.73
C GLY A 495 25.18 14.82 25.50
#